data_b853808d01e27a8c68fc2667ea473cea
#
_entry.id   b853808d01e27a8c68fc2667ea473cea
#
_cell.length_a   1.000
_cell.length_b   1.000
_cell.length_c   1.000
_cell.angle_alpha   90.00
_cell.angle_beta   90.00
_cell.angle_gamma   90.00
#
_symmetry.space_group_name_H-M   'P 1'
#
loop_
_entity.id
_entity.type
_entity.pdbx_description
1 polymer ?
#
loop_
_entity_poly.entity_id
_entity_poly.type
_entity_poly.pdbx_seq_one_letter_code
_entity_poly.pdbx_strand_id
1 'polypeptide(L)'
;MKTDETFEERAPSGDEADERIDALKALFDRYHTMAIAASSGTGDPWVAKVFFIEDEPAAGRLDICCALINTSRKLAMIRETGRVAFVVSGDHPDRWAQGTGAVEIVEDEADGSAMVKRLEGKSSMAGPFLRMVPWTAVRIHVERLKYTDITATPPVTEFTFA
;
A
#
# COMPACT_ATOMS: atom_id res chain seq x y z
N MET A 1 40.14 -0.18 -6.62
CA MET A 1 39.26 -0.80 -7.59
C MET A 1 38.17 -1.51 -6.78
N LYS A 2 37.00 -0.88 -6.60
CA LYS A 2 35.86 -1.53 -5.93
C LYS A 2 35.22 -2.44 -6.96
N THR A 3 35.22 -3.72 -6.70
CA THR A 3 34.46 -4.72 -7.45
C THR A 3 32.99 -4.37 -7.29
N ASP A 4 32.38 -4.12 -8.40
CA ASP A 4 30.91 -3.98 -8.55
C ASP A 4 30.32 -5.37 -8.21
N GLU A 5 29.94 -5.57 -6.94
CA GLU A 5 29.12 -6.71 -6.57
C GLU A 5 27.71 -6.42 -7.08
N THR A 6 27.46 -6.83 -8.30
CA THR A 6 26.10 -6.98 -8.81
C THR A 6 25.39 -7.95 -7.87
N PHE A 7 24.44 -7.43 -7.08
CA PHE A 7 23.48 -8.26 -6.36
C PHE A 7 22.74 -9.10 -7.40
N GLU A 8 23.11 -10.36 -7.55
CA GLU A 8 22.30 -11.30 -8.30
C GLU A 8 20.98 -11.47 -7.54
N GLU A 9 19.93 -10.92 -8.10
CA GLU A 9 18.56 -11.04 -7.65
C GLU A 9 18.10 -12.49 -7.90
N ARG A 10 18.36 -13.37 -6.92
CA ARG A 10 17.87 -14.74 -6.95
C ARG A 10 16.37 -14.72 -6.63
N ALA A 11 15.55 -15.22 -7.56
CA ALA A 11 14.15 -15.46 -7.25
C ALA A 11 14.05 -16.42 -6.05
N PRO A 12 13.22 -16.10 -5.02
CA PRO A 12 13.06 -16.95 -3.85
C PRO A 12 12.49 -18.31 -4.25
N SER A 13 12.86 -19.39 -3.52
CA SER A 13 12.21 -20.68 -3.63
C SER A 13 10.74 -20.58 -3.18
N GLY A 14 9.88 -21.55 -3.56
CA GLY A 14 8.45 -21.51 -3.21
C GLY A 14 8.21 -21.29 -1.71
N ASP A 15 8.89 -22.05 -0.85
CA ASP A 15 8.77 -21.94 0.61
C ASP A 15 9.26 -20.58 1.14
N GLU A 16 10.36 -20.07 0.60
CA GLU A 16 10.87 -18.72 0.94
C GLU A 16 9.91 -17.61 0.50
N ALA A 17 9.24 -17.80 -0.65
CA ALA A 17 8.24 -16.84 -1.14
C ALA A 17 7.02 -16.80 -0.21
N ASP A 18 6.55 -17.94 0.27
CA ASP A 18 5.42 -18.03 1.21
C ASP A 18 5.77 -17.38 2.56
N GLU A 19 6.96 -17.64 3.11
CA GLU A 19 7.43 -16.97 4.33
C GLU A 19 7.51 -15.45 4.18
N ARG A 20 7.93 -14.95 3.02
CA ARG A 20 8.01 -13.50 2.74
C ARG A 20 6.62 -12.88 2.59
N ILE A 21 5.67 -13.58 2.01
CA ILE A 21 4.28 -13.14 1.92
C ILE A 21 3.67 -13.04 3.33
N ASP A 22 3.91 -14.03 4.19
CA ASP A 22 3.44 -14.00 5.58
C ASP A 22 4.06 -12.85 6.38
N ALA A 23 5.35 -12.58 6.18
CA ALA A 23 6.03 -11.44 6.78
C ALA A 23 5.46 -10.09 6.29
N LEU A 24 5.11 -9.99 5.00
CA LEU A 24 4.46 -8.82 4.42
C LEU A 24 3.06 -8.60 5.02
N LYS A 25 2.27 -9.65 5.15
CA LYS A 25 0.95 -9.60 5.81
C LYS A 25 1.08 -9.13 7.26
N ALA A 26 2.02 -9.69 8.01
CA ALA A 26 2.29 -9.28 9.39
C ALA A 26 2.69 -7.80 9.49
N LEU A 27 3.45 -7.28 8.53
CA LEU A 27 3.78 -5.85 8.45
C LEU A 27 2.52 -5.00 8.23
N PHE A 28 1.66 -5.39 7.31
CA PHE A 28 0.42 -4.67 7.02
C PHE A 28 -0.56 -4.71 8.20
N ASP A 29 -0.68 -5.83 8.87
CA ASP A 29 -1.54 -5.96 10.07
C ASP A 29 -1.05 -5.08 11.22
N ARG A 30 0.27 -4.91 11.34
CA ARG A 30 0.87 -4.12 12.42
C ARG A 30 0.64 -2.63 12.28
N TYR A 31 0.61 -2.11 11.05
CA TYR A 31 0.52 -0.68 10.80
C TYR A 31 -0.86 -0.29 10.26
N HIS A 32 -1.42 0.79 10.79
CA HIS A 32 -2.76 1.27 10.46
C HIS A 32 -2.75 2.39 9.42
N THR A 33 -1.60 3.00 9.22
CA THR A 33 -1.41 4.08 8.25
C THR A 33 -0.24 3.80 7.33
N MET A 34 -0.31 4.36 6.14
CA MET A 34 0.77 4.37 5.17
C MET A 34 0.97 5.77 4.60
N ALA A 35 2.13 6.05 4.07
CA ALA A 35 2.32 7.21 3.21
C ALA A 35 1.96 6.83 1.78
N ILE A 36 1.15 7.67 1.15
CA ILE A 36 0.75 7.54 -0.26
C ILE A 36 1.28 8.75 -1.03
N ALA A 37 1.87 8.52 -2.17
CA ALA A 37 2.35 9.54 -3.08
C ALA A 37 1.54 9.52 -4.37
N ALA A 38 1.06 10.69 -4.78
CA ALA A 38 0.37 10.91 -6.04
C ALA A 38 1.05 12.04 -6.81
N SER A 39 0.80 12.13 -8.10
CA SER A 39 1.26 13.25 -8.92
C SER A 39 0.13 13.80 -9.76
N SER A 40 0.21 15.09 -10.09
CA SER A 40 -0.65 15.69 -11.12
C SER A 40 -0.25 15.23 -12.50
N GLY A 41 -1.11 15.46 -13.51
CA GLY A 41 -0.78 15.19 -14.92
C GLY A 41 0.40 16.01 -15.44
N THR A 42 0.78 17.11 -14.74
CA THR A 42 1.98 17.93 -15.02
C THR A 42 3.20 17.51 -14.21
N GLY A 43 3.08 16.47 -13.37
CA GLY A 43 4.20 15.91 -12.63
C GLY A 43 4.43 16.50 -11.24
N ASP A 44 3.55 17.37 -10.73
CA ASP A 44 3.65 17.89 -9.37
C ASP A 44 3.41 16.78 -8.35
N PRO A 45 4.39 16.44 -7.49
CA PRO A 45 4.24 15.36 -6.52
C PRO A 45 3.54 15.84 -5.25
N TRP A 46 2.81 14.92 -4.63
CA TRP A 46 2.20 15.13 -3.32
C TRP A 46 2.26 13.85 -2.49
N VAL A 47 2.61 13.96 -1.23
CA VAL A 47 2.61 12.85 -0.28
C VAL A 47 1.65 13.14 0.87
N ALA A 48 0.95 12.11 1.31
CA ALA A 48 0.03 12.22 2.44
C ALA A 48 0.00 10.90 3.22
N LYS A 49 -0.37 10.99 4.50
CA LYS A 49 -0.61 9.83 5.34
C LYS A 49 -2.07 9.45 5.30
N VAL A 50 -2.38 8.17 5.14
CA VAL A 50 -3.75 7.66 5.04
C VAL A 50 -3.91 6.39 5.87
N PHE A 51 -5.12 6.17 6.39
CA PHE A 51 -5.49 4.86 6.93
C PHE A 51 -5.69 3.87 5.80
N PHE A 52 -5.28 2.64 6.01
CA PHE A 52 -5.41 1.58 5.00
C PHE A 52 -5.77 0.24 5.60
N ILE A 53 -6.31 -0.62 4.76
CA ILE A 53 -6.48 -2.04 5.02
C ILE A 53 -6.22 -2.81 3.73
N GLU A 54 -5.53 -3.93 3.83
CA GLU A 54 -5.42 -4.85 2.71
C GLU A 54 -6.70 -5.65 2.53
N ASP A 55 -7.06 -5.93 1.28
CA ASP A 55 -7.95 -7.03 0.94
C ASP A 55 -7.17 -8.34 0.98
N GLU A 56 -7.82 -9.39 1.47
CA GLU A 56 -7.25 -10.73 1.42
C GLU A 56 -6.81 -11.03 -0.02
N PRO A 57 -5.53 -11.34 -0.25
CA PRO A 57 -5.06 -11.55 -1.59
C PRO A 57 -5.72 -12.82 -2.16
N ALA A 58 -6.60 -12.64 -3.14
CA ALA A 58 -6.87 -13.74 -4.06
C ALA A 58 -5.55 -14.10 -4.75
N ALA A 59 -5.33 -15.38 -5.06
CA ALA A 59 -4.07 -15.87 -5.60
C ALA A 59 -3.50 -14.93 -6.68
N GLY A 60 -2.32 -14.36 -6.43
CA GLY A 60 -1.63 -13.46 -7.36
C GLY A 60 -2.10 -12.00 -7.38
N ARG A 61 -2.99 -11.58 -6.46
CA ARG A 61 -3.45 -10.19 -6.34
C ARG A 61 -3.22 -9.66 -4.93
N LEU A 62 -2.91 -8.39 -4.84
CA LEU A 62 -2.88 -7.63 -3.60
C LEU A 62 -3.58 -6.30 -3.83
N ASP A 63 -4.65 -6.07 -3.11
CA ASP A 63 -5.39 -4.81 -3.14
C ASP A 63 -5.28 -4.13 -1.77
N ILE A 64 -5.11 -2.82 -1.77
CA ILE A 64 -5.08 -1.99 -0.57
C ILE A 64 -6.22 -0.98 -0.66
N CYS A 65 -7.03 -0.94 0.39
CA CYS A 65 -8.20 -0.08 0.47
C CYS A 65 -7.94 1.11 1.38
N CYS A 66 -8.37 2.29 0.94
CA CYS A 66 -8.30 3.55 1.68
C CYS A 66 -9.59 4.34 1.53
N ALA A 67 -9.84 5.26 2.47
CA ALA A 67 -10.84 6.31 2.31
C ALA A 67 -10.15 7.67 2.27
N LEU A 68 -10.37 8.43 1.23
CA LEU A 68 -9.73 9.72 0.99
C LEU A 68 -10.76 10.86 1.13
N ILE A 69 -10.35 11.95 1.74
CA ILE A 69 -11.20 13.15 1.87
C ILE A 69 -11.55 13.68 0.48
N ASN A 70 -12.84 13.92 0.22
CA ASN A 70 -13.34 14.32 -1.10
C ASN A 70 -12.67 15.59 -1.66
N THR A 71 -12.33 16.54 -0.79
CA THR A 71 -11.67 17.80 -1.17
C THR A 71 -10.15 17.72 -1.16
N SER A 72 -9.57 16.53 -0.94
CA SER A 72 -8.12 16.41 -0.83
C SER A 72 -7.42 16.53 -2.18
N ARG A 73 -6.26 17.16 -2.14
CA ARG A 73 -5.40 17.31 -3.32
C ARG A 73 -4.99 15.96 -3.91
N LYS A 74 -4.68 14.97 -3.05
CA LYS A 74 -4.32 13.63 -3.50
C LYS A 74 -5.42 12.93 -4.28
N LEU A 75 -6.69 13.07 -3.87
CA LEU A 75 -7.80 12.47 -4.62
C LEU A 75 -7.96 13.12 -6.00
N ALA A 76 -7.80 14.44 -6.10
CA ALA A 76 -7.83 15.13 -7.38
C ALA A 76 -6.73 14.62 -8.32
N MET A 77 -5.51 14.45 -7.81
CA MET A 77 -4.38 13.91 -8.56
C MET A 77 -4.61 12.45 -8.98
N ILE A 78 -5.17 11.63 -8.10
CA ILE A 78 -5.51 10.24 -8.40
C ILE A 78 -6.57 10.15 -9.49
N ARG A 79 -7.58 11.01 -9.47
CA ARG A 79 -8.59 11.08 -10.55
C ARG A 79 -7.98 11.43 -11.89
N GLU A 80 -6.92 12.20 -11.90
CA GLU A 80 -6.23 12.64 -13.11
C GLU A 80 -5.29 11.56 -13.66
N THR A 81 -4.50 10.90 -12.81
CA THR A 81 -3.43 9.98 -13.24
C THR A 81 -3.76 8.51 -13.05
N GLY A 82 -4.68 8.17 -12.16
CA GLY A 82 -5.08 6.79 -11.85
C GLY A 82 -4.00 5.94 -11.18
N ARG A 83 -2.93 6.53 -10.65
CA ARG A 83 -1.79 5.81 -10.11
C ARG A 83 -1.26 6.43 -8.82
N VAL A 84 -0.68 5.56 -7.98
CA VAL A 84 -0.01 5.96 -6.75
C VAL A 84 1.24 5.14 -6.49
N ALA A 85 2.12 5.70 -5.67
CA ALA A 85 3.13 4.95 -4.94
C ALA A 85 2.79 5.00 -3.45
N PHE A 86 3.27 4.03 -2.68
CA PHE A 86 3.03 3.98 -1.24
C PHE A 86 4.21 3.38 -0.49
N VAL A 87 4.27 3.66 0.80
CA VAL A 87 5.17 3.00 1.74
C VAL A 87 4.44 2.71 3.06
N VAL A 88 4.59 1.48 3.54
CA VAL A 88 4.18 1.03 4.86
C VAL A 88 5.43 0.82 5.69
N SER A 89 5.62 1.61 6.72
CA SER A 89 6.75 1.53 7.63
C SER A 89 6.35 2.03 9.01
N GLY A 90 7.11 1.62 10.03
CA GLY A 90 6.94 2.08 11.40
C GLY A 90 8.16 2.83 11.91
N ASP A 91 8.20 3.01 13.24
CA ASP A 91 9.28 3.72 13.92
C ASP A 91 10.60 2.92 13.95
N HIS A 92 10.53 1.60 13.77
CA HIS A 92 11.69 0.74 13.64
C HIS A 92 12.06 0.60 12.16
N PRO A 93 13.24 1.05 11.74
CA PRO A 93 13.64 1.06 10.33
C PRO A 93 14.23 -0.28 9.87
N ASP A 94 13.82 -1.40 10.47
CA ASP A 94 14.28 -2.74 10.13
C ASP A 94 13.45 -3.42 9.04
N ARG A 95 12.19 -3.04 8.91
CA ARG A 95 11.25 -3.63 7.95
C ARG A 95 10.30 -2.59 7.38
N TRP A 96 10.11 -2.64 6.07
CA TRP A 96 9.10 -1.81 5.39
C TRP A 96 8.69 -2.43 4.06
N ALA A 97 7.56 -1.99 3.55
CA ALA A 97 7.09 -2.31 2.21
C ALA A 97 6.81 -1.03 1.44
N GLN A 98 7.23 -0.98 0.19
CA GLN A 98 6.95 0.10 -0.72
C GLN A 98 6.50 -0.44 -2.06
N GLY A 99 5.59 0.25 -2.71
CA GLY A 99 5.05 -0.25 -3.96
C GLY A 99 4.35 0.80 -4.79
N THR A 100 3.86 0.36 -5.93
CA THR A 100 3.07 1.15 -6.87
C THR A 100 1.86 0.37 -7.33
N GLY A 101 0.80 1.08 -7.70
CA GLY A 101 -0.39 0.45 -8.23
C GLY A 101 -1.32 1.41 -8.94
N ALA A 102 -2.26 0.83 -9.67
CA ALA A 102 -3.38 1.52 -10.27
C ALA A 102 -4.48 1.73 -9.23
N VAL A 103 -5.20 2.83 -9.30
CA VAL A 103 -6.25 3.17 -8.35
C VAL A 103 -7.62 3.10 -9.00
N GLU A 104 -8.49 2.32 -8.39
CA GLU A 104 -9.92 2.27 -8.68
C GLU A 104 -10.66 3.17 -7.68
N ILE A 105 -11.49 4.08 -8.19
CA ILE A 105 -12.45 4.81 -7.38
C ILE A 105 -13.66 3.89 -7.17
N VAL A 106 -13.99 3.58 -5.92
CA VAL A 106 -15.13 2.72 -5.59
C VAL A 106 -16.40 3.58 -5.58
N GLU A 107 -17.16 3.51 -6.66
CA GLU A 107 -18.38 4.30 -6.85
C GLU A 107 -19.63 3.63 -6.26
N ASP A 108 -19.61 2.31 -6.11
CA ASP A 108 -20.71 1.59 -5.45
C ASP A 108 -20.74 1.93 -3.96
N GLU A 109 -21.85 2.51 -3.50
CA GLU A 109 -21.99 2.99 -2.12
C GLU A 109 -21.93 1.85 -1.09
N ALA A 110 -22.49 0.69 -1.40
CA ALA A 110 -22.49 -0.46 -0.50
C ALA A 110 -21.08 -1.05 -0.37
N ASP A 111 -20.34 -1.17 -1.46
CA ASP A 111 -18.95 -1.64 -1.47
C ASP A 111 -18.05 -0.65 -0.72
N GLY A 112 -18.16 0.65 -1.01
CA GLY A 112 -17.42 1.70 -0.31
C GLY A 112 -17.70 1.72 1.20
N SER A 113 -18.94 1.59 1.61
CA SER A 113 -19.32 1.53 3.02
C SER A 113 -18.77 0.28 3.71
N ALA A 114 -18.80 -0.87 3.04
CA ALA A 114 -18.21 -2.11 3.56
C ALA A 114 -16.69 -1.99 3.75
N MET A 115 -15.98 -1.37 2.81
CA MET A 115 -14.55 -1.09 2.92
C MET A 115 -14.23 -0.20 4.11
N VAL A 116 -14.96 0.89 4.28
CA VAL A 116 -14.77 1.83 5.39
C VAL A 116 -15.05 1.17 6.73
N LYS A 117 -16.07 0.33 6.82
CA LYS A 117 -16.36 -0.44 8.04
C LYS A 117 -15.21 -1.37 8.41
N ARG A 118 -14.58 -2.03 7.44
CA ARG A 118 -13.38 -2.86 7.68
C ARG A 118 -12.19 -2.01 8.14
N LEU A 119 -12.01 -0.84 7.52
CA LEU A 119 -10.97 0.11 7.88
C LEU A 119 -11.13 0.61 9.34
N GLU A 120 -12.36 0.93 9.75
CA GLU A 120 -12.70 1.27 11.13
C GLU A 120 -12.43 0.11 12.10
N GLY A 121 -12.68 -1.12 11.68
CA GLY A 121 -12.38 -2.32 12.47
C GLY A 121 -10.89 -2.54 12.69
N LYS A 122 -10.06 -2.19 11.70
CA LYS A 122 -8.60 -2.25 11.82
C LYS A 122 -8.03 -1.12 12.69
N SER A 123 -8.56 0.09 12.55
CA SER A 123 -8.05 1.28 13.24
C SER A 123 -9.16 2.03 13.95
N SER A 124 -9.13 2.04 15.28
CA SER A 124 -10.09 2.77 16.10
C SER A 124 -10.09 4.30 15.88
N MET A 125 -9.02 4.85 15.32
CA MET A 125 -8.92 6.28 15.00
C MET A 125 -9.54 6.63 13.64
N ALA A 126 -9.66 5.67 12.73
CA ALA A 126 -10.22 5.91 11.40
C ALA A 126 -11.71 6.29 11.46
N GLY A 127 -12.50 5.62 12.28
CA GLY A 127 -13.93 5.86 12.39
C GLY A 127 -14.28 7.30 12.80
N PRO A 128 -13.78 7.83 13.94
CA PRO A 128 -14.00 9.22 14.31
C PRO A 128 -13.59 10.22 13.24
N PHE A 129 -12.43 9.99 12.60
CA PHE A 129 -11.95 10.87 11.54
C PHE A 129 -12.86 10.88 10.32
N LEU A 130 -13.27 9.70 9.84
CA LEU A 130 -14.11 9.57 8.64
C LEU A 130 -15.54 10.06 8.85
N ARG A 131 -16.04 10.08 10.09
CA ARG A 131 -17.35 10.69 10.39
C ARG A 131 -17.34 12.22 10.34
N MET A 132 -16.16 12.84 10.37
CA MET A 132 -16.01 14.31 10.37
C MET A 132 -15.95 14.90 8.97
N VAL A 133 -15.68 14.11 7.96
CA VAL A 133 -15.41 14.58 6.59
C VAL A 133 -16.09 13.70 5.55
N PRO A 134 -16.55 14.25 4.44
CA PRO A 134 -16.99 13.45 3.30
C PRO A 134 -15.77 12.76 2.68
N TRP A 135 -15.91 11.48 2.39
CA TRP A 135 -14.85 10.63 1.89
C TRP A 135 -15.25 9.86 0.62
N THR A 136 -14.23 9.43 -0.11
CA THR A 136 -14.33 8.52 -1.26
C THR A 136 -13.48 7.30 -0.98
N ALA A 137 -14.06 6.12 -1.11
CA ALA A 137 -13.32 4.87 -1.02
C ALA A 137 -12.51 4.64 -2.30
N VAL A 138 -11.29 4.18 -2.14
CA VAL A 138 -10.40 3.83 -3.25
C VAL A 138 -9.77 2.47 -3.00
N ARG A 139 -9.55 1.72 -4.07
CA ARG A 139 -8.83 0.45 -4.06
C ARG A 139 -7.58 0.59 -4.89
N ILE A 140 -6.43 0.30 -4.31
CA ILE A 140 -5.14 0.28 -4.98
C ILE A 140 -4.86 -1.15 -5.40
N HIS A 141 -4.86 -1.41 -6.69
CA HIS A 141 -4.41 -2.67 -7.26
C HIS A 141 -2.89 -2.63 -7.33
N VAL A 142 -2.23 -3.29 -6.38
CA VAL A 142 -0.78 -3.28 -6.28
C VAL A 142 -0.19 -4.06 -7.47
N GLU A 143 0.71 -3.43 -8.19
CA GLU A 143 1.39 -4.04 -9.35
C GLU A 143 2.79 -4.51 -9.01
N ARG A 144 3.53 -3.69 -8.26
CA ARG A 144 4.89 -3.96 -7.82
C ARG A 144 5.04 -3.59 -6.37
N LEU A 145 5.74 -4.43 -5.62
CA LEU A 145 6.04 -4.20 -4.23
C LEU A 145 7.44 -4.70 -3.90
N LYS A 146 8.20 -3.88 -3.17
CA LYS A 146 9.44 -4.28 -2.51
C LYS A 146 9.19 -4.40 -1.02
N TYR A 147 9.49 -5.57 -0.48
CA TYR A 147 9.55 -5.81 0.95
C TYR A 147 11.02 -5.83 1.38
N THR A 148 11.38 -4.99 2.32
CA THR A 148 12.72 -4.93 2.89
C THR A 148 12.72 -5.39 4.33
N ASP A 149 13.61 -6.30 4.66
CA ASP A 149 13.96 -6.71 6.01
C ASP A 149 15.49 -6.71 6.10
N ILE A 150 16.04 -5.69 6.73
CA ILE A 150 17.51 -5.53 6.79
C ILE A 150 18.21 -6.62 7.61
N THR A 151 17.46 -7.41 8.36
CA THR A 151 17.97 -8.55 9.13
C THR A 151 17.97 -9.86 8.37
N ALA A 152 17.36 -9.90 7.19
CA ALA A 152 17.23 -11.08 6.35
C ALA A 152 18.30 -11.14 5.26
N THR A 153 18.47 -12.34 4.67
CA THR A 153 19.35 -12.55 3.52
C THR A 153 18.59 -13.34 2.45
N PRO A 154 18.34 -12.74 1.25
CA PRO A 154 18.62 -11.36 0.90
C PRO A 154 17.69 -10.36 1.65
N PRO A 155 18.12 -9.10 1.83
CA PRO A 155 17.32 -8.14 2.59
C PRO A 155 16.09 -7.61 1.84
N VAL A 156 16.08 -7.67 0.52
CA VAL A 156 15.00 -7.16 -0.33
C VAL A 156 14.36 -8.30 -1.11
N THR A 157 13.02 -8.33 -1.09
CA THR A 157 12.22 -9.23 -1.91
C THR A 157 11.26 -8.41 -2.77
N GLU A 158 11.24 -8.67 -4.06
CA GLU A 158 10.31 -8.03 -5.00
C GLU A 158 9.14 -8.96 -5.31
N PHE A 159 7.94 -8.39 -5.29
CA PHE A 159 6.70 -9.04 -5.71
C PHE A 159 6.11 -8.30 -6.89
N THR A 160 5.59 -9.05 -7.85
CA THR A 160 4.80 -8.54 -8.97
C THR A 160 3.43 -9.21 -8.92
N PHE A 161 2.38 -8.40 -8.99
CA PHE A 161 0.99 -8.87 -8.95
C PHE A 161 0.33 -8.65 -10.31
N ALA A 162 -0.62 -9.51 -10.62
CA ALA A 162 -1.38 -9.44 -11.86
C ALA A 162 -2.48 -8.38 -11.82
#